data_e3a82b4a68da76091fbf5b192d396260
#
_entry.id   e3a82b4a68da76091fbf5b192d396260
#
_cell.length_a   1.000
_cell.length_b   1.000
_cell.length_c   1.000
_cell.angle_alpha   90.00
_cell.angle_beta   90.00
_cell.angle_gamma   90.00
#
_symmetry.space_group_name_H-M   'P 1'
#
loop_
_entity.id
_entity.type
_entity.pdbx_description
1 polymer ?
#
loop_
_entity_poly.entity_id
_entity_poly.type
_entity_poly.pdbx_seq_one_letter_code
_entity_poly.pdbx_strand_id
1 'polypeptide(L)'
;TILGYCIGGPLLGTTLAFLAQRNEEHYNSATFLVAQVDFQKAGDLKLFIDDAQLKNIEALMAKDGYLDGARMSTVFNMLRPKDLIWPYIINNYMLGKQPAAFDLLYWNQDSTRMPAANHNYYLREFYHENKLALGKMQLGGVKLDLGKIRIPVFHLATREDHISPPKSVFTGAKMFG
;
A
#
# COMPACT_ATOMS: atom_id res chain seq x y z
N THR A 1 -4.20 16.70 -14.06
CA THR A 1 -3.87 16.13 -12.74
C THR A 1 -4.16 14.65 -12.72
N ILE A 2 -3.29 13.86 -12.09
CA ILE A 2 -3.49 12.44 -11.82
C ILE A 2 -3.40 12.20 -10.31
N LEU A 3 -4.15 11.24 -9.77
CA LEU A 3 -4.24 10.99 -8.33
C LEU A 3 -3.96 9.52 -8.02
N GLY A 4 -3.14 9.25 -6.98
CA GLY A 4 -2.91 7.94 -6.41
C GLY A 4 -3.29 7.90 -4.92
N TYR A 5 -4.26 7.05 -4.56
CA TYR A 5 -4.68 6.83 -3.18
C TYR A 5 -4.14 5.49 -2.66
N CYS A 6 -3.58 5.47 -1.46
CA CYS A 6 -3.07 4.27 -0.79
C CYS A 6 -2.11 3.48 -1.71
N ILE A 7 -2.39 2.21 -2.03
CA ILE A 7 -1.63 1.39 -2.99
C ILE A 7 -1.56 2.01 -4.40
N GLY A 8 -2.51 2.86 -4.77
CA GLY A 8 -2.46 3.63 -6.01
C GLY A 8 -1.31 4.64 -6.06
N GLY A 9 -0.75 5.03 -4.91
CA GLY A 9 0.41 5.91 -4.87
C GLY A 9 1.70 5.28 -5.39
N PRO A 10 2.15 4.12 -4.88
CA PRO A 10 3.28 3.41 -5.48
C PRO A 10 3.11 3.12 -6.96
N LEU A 11 1.90 2.72 -7.38
CA LEU A 11 1.58 2.52 -8.80
C LEU A 11 1.75 3.82 -9.60
N LEU A 12 1.22 4.93 -9.08
CA LEU A 12 1.37 6.25 -9.70
C LEU A 12 2.84 6.69 -9.79
N GLY A 13 3.60 6.56 -8.69
CA GLY A 13 5.03 6.88 -8.65
C GLY A 13 5.83 6.06 -9.66
N THR A 14 5.53 4.77 -9.76
CA THR A 14 6.14 3.86 -10.74
C THR A 14 5.80 4.28 -12.16
N THR A 15 4.53 4.59 -12.44
CA THR A 15 4.07 5.04 -13.77
C THR A 15 4.73 6.35 -14.17
N LEU A 16 4.74 7.35 -13.28
CA LEU A 16 5.36 8.64 -13.56
C LEU A 16 6.86 8.52 -13.79
N ALA A 17 7.57 7.70 -12.99
CA ALA A 17 8.99 7.45 -13.20
C ALA A 17 9.25 6.75 -14.53
N PHE A 18 8.41 5.80 -14.93
CA PHE A 18 8.50 5.13 -16.22
C PHE A 18 8.32 6.11 -17.39
N LEU A 19 7.29 6.96 -17.34
CA LEU A 19 7.02 7.98 -18.36
C LEU A 19 8.16 9.03 -18.42
N ALA A 20 8.64 9.49 -17.28
CA ALA A 20 9.75 10.45 -17.21
C ALA A 20 11.04 9.88 -17.82
N GLN A 21 11.34 8.59 -17.66
CA GLN A 21 12.48 7.94 -18.31
C GLN A 21 12.37 7.88 -19.84
N ARG A 22 11.14 7.89 -20.35
CA ARG A 22 10.85 7.87 -21.78
C ARG A 22 10.67 9.27 -22.38
N ASN A 23 10.80 10.32 -21.56
CA ASN A 23 10.50 11.71 -21.92
C ASN A 23 9.05 11.91 -22.39
N GLU A 24 8.12 11.16 -21.80
CA GLU A 24 6.68 11.23 -22.08
C GLU A 24 5.99 12.06 -20.99
N GLU A 25 5.46 13.23 -21.33
CA GLU A 25 4.76 14.13 -20.44
C GLU A 25 3.26 14.15 -20.74
N HIS A 26 2.50 13.36 -19.97
CA HIS A 26 1.04 13.25 -20.13
C HIS A 26 0.25 14.01 -19.06
N TYR A 27 0.91 14.43 -17.97
CA TYR A 27 0.25 14.99 -16.79
C TYR A 27 0.91 16.28 -16.32
N ASN A 28 0.09 17.28 -15.98
CA ASN A 28 0.55 18.57 -15.49
C ASN A 28 0.86 18.59 -13.98
N SER A 29 0.29 17.65 -13.22
CA SER A 29 0.51 17.52 -11.77
C SER A 29 0.07 16.15 -11.26
N ALA A 30 0.60 15.75 -10.11
CA ALA A 30 0.23 14.51 -9.43
C ALA A 30 -0.13 14.75 -7.97
N THR A 31 -1.09 13.98 -7.47
CA THR A 31 -1.53 14.01 -6.07
C THR A 31 -1.44 12.62 -5.46
N PHE A 32 -0.74 12.52 -4.33
CA PHE A 32 -0.61 11.29 -3.55
C PHE A 32 -1.37 11.46 -2.23
N LEU A 33 -2.37 10.62 -2.01
CA LEU A 33 -3.19 10.65 -0.79
C LEU A 33 -2.89 9.40 0.04
N VAL A 34 -2.41 9.60 1.27
CA VAL A 34 -2.05 8.55 2.24
C VAL A 34 -1.27 7.41 1.60
N ALA A 35 -0.25 7.78 0.82
CA ALA A 35 0.49 6.89 -0.05
C ALA A 35 2.01 7.07 0.13
N GLN A 36 2.74 5.98 0.13
CA GLN A 36 4.20 5.98 0.29
C GLN A 36 4.87 5.42 -0.97
N VAL A 37 6.04 5.93 -1.31
CA VAL A 37 6.92 5.39 -2.36
C VAL A 37 8.23 4.87 -1.77
N ASP A 38 8.52 5.22 -0.51
CA ASP A 38 9.60 4.66 0.29
C ASP A 38 9.02 3.81 1.41
N PHE A 39 9.31 2.51 1.39
CA PHE A 39 8.81 1.51 2.32
C PHE A 39 9.79 1.21 3.47
N GLN A 40 10.90 1.92 3.58
CA GLN A 40 11.87 1.71 4.66
C GLN A 40 11.22 1.87 6.04
N LYS A 41 10.34 2.86 6.17
CA LYS A 41 9.58 3.19 7.38
C LYS A 41 8.09 2.93 7.23
N ALA A 42 7.72 2.01 6.33
CA ALA A 42 6.36 1.52 6.23
C ALA A 42 5.93 0.96 7.59
N GLY A 43 4.67 1.20 7.96
CA GLY A 43 4.17 0.93 9.28
C GLY A 43 4.10 -0.55 9.67
N ASP A 44 3.18 -0.88 10.55
CA ASP A 44 3.10 -2.19 11.21
C ASP A 44 2.91 -3.37 10.25
N LEU A 45 2.40 -3.13 9.06
CA LEU A 45 2.24 -4.18 8.04
C LEU A 45 3.59 -4.84 7.68
N LYS A 46 4.69 -4.10 7.78
CA LYS A 46 6.04 -4.61 7.51
C LYS A 46 6.47 -5.75 8.44
N LEU A 47 5.87 -5.84 9.64
CA LEU A 47 6.12 -6.92 10.60
C LEU A 47 5.70 -8.30 10.06
N PHE A 48 4.82 -8.34 9.06
CA PHE A 48 4.31 -9.55 8.42
C PHE A 48 4.97 -9.83 7.07
N ILE A 49 6.08 -9.14 6.75
CA ILE A 49 6.72 -9.25 5.42
C ILE A 49 8.21 -9.52 5.61
N ASP A 50 8.53 -10.79 5.78
CA ASP A 50 9.88 -11.34 5.72
C ASP A 50 9.95 -12.48 4.68
N ASP A 51 11.13 -13.02 4.42
CA ASP A 51 11.33 -14.08 3.41
C ASP A 51 10.51 -15.35 3.69
N ALA A 52 10.36 -15.74 4.96
CA ALA A 52 9.61 -16.94 5.32
C ALA A 52 8.11 -16.72 5.12
N GLN A 53 7.60 -15.57 5.51
CA GLN A 53 6.20 -15.18 5.35
C GLN A 53 5.84 -14.98 3.87
N LEU A 54 6.72 -14.36 3.09
CA LEU A 54 6.52 -14.22 1.64
C LEU A 54 6.39 -15.58 0.96
N LYS A 55 7.27 -16.55 1.28
CA LYS A 55 7.17 -17.92 0.75
C LYS A 55 5.86 -18.59 1.13
N ASN A 56 5.40 -18.40 2.36
CA ASN A 56 4.11 -18.94 2.80
C ASN A 56 2.93 -18.32 2.04
N ILE A 57 2.94 -17.00 1.84
CA ILE A 57 1.90 -16.30 1.06
C ILE A 57 1.94 -16.76 -0.40
N GLU A 58 3.12 -16.88 -1.00
CA GLU A 58 3.31 -17.42 -2.36
C GLU A 58 2.71 -18.83 -2.49
N ALA A 59 3.00 -19.72 -1.54
CA ALA A 59 2.45 -21.07 -1.53
C ALA A 59 0.92 -21.09 -1.39
N LEU A 60 0.35 -20.20 -0.56
CA LEU A 60 -1.11 -20.07 -0.42
C LEU A 60 -1.77 -19.59 -1.70
N MET A 61 -1.14 -18.69 -2.43
CA MET A 61 -1.67 -18.14 -3.68
C MET A 61 -1.45 -19.05 -4.89
N ALA A 62 -0.48 -19.98 -4.81
CA ALA A 62 -0.12 -20.84 -5.95
C ALA A 62 -1.29 -21.70 -6.46
N LYS A 63 -2.19 -22.11 -5.55
CA LYS A 63 -3.34 -22.95 -5.89
C LYS A 63 -4.45 -22.15 -6.57
N ASP A 64 -4.82 -21.00 -5.99
CA ASP A 64 -6.02 -20.27 -6.36
C ASP A 64 -5.73 -19.07 -7.30
N GLY A 65 -4.45 -18.72 -7.47
CA GLY A 65 -4.01 -17.60 -8.29
C GLY A 65 -4.21 -16.23 -7.63
N TYR A 66 -4.65 -16.16 -6.38
CA TYR A 66 -4.85 -14.94 -5.58
C TYR A 66 -4.81 -15.24 -4.08
N LEU A 67 -4.68 -14.19 -3.25
CA LEU A 67 -4.88 -14.29 -1.80
C LEU A 67 -6.34 -13.98 -1.46
N ASP A 68 -6.97 -14.85 -0.67
CA ASP A 68 -8.35 -14.64 -0.23
C ASP A 68 -8.48 -13.38 0.65
N GLY A 69 -9.53 -12.59 0.40
CA GLY A 69 -9.78 -11.33 1.09
C GLY A 69 -9.97 -11.47 2.59
N ALA A 70 -10.52 -12.59 3.08
CA ALA A 70 -10.69 -12.85 4.51
C ALA A 70 -9.34 -12.94 5.23
N ARG A 71 -8.30 -13.48 4.58
CA ARG A 71 -6.93 -13.52 5.13
C ARG A 71 -6.33 -12.12 5.24
N MET A 72 -6.52 -11.28 4.22
CA MET A 72 -6.12 -9.87 4.27
C MET A 72 -6.81 -9.13 5.41
N SER A 73 -8.13 -9.26 5.52
CA SER A 73 -8.92 -8.64 6.60
C SER A 73 -8.44 -9.07 7.98
N THR A 74 -8.09 -10.35 8.15
CA THR A 74 -7.53 -10.85 9.41
C THR A 74 -6.22 -10.14 9.77
N VAL A 75 -5.31 -9.99 8.83
CA VAL A 75 -4.03 -9.27 9.07
C VAL A 75 -4.29 -7.82 9.46
N PHE A 76 -5.14 -7.10 8.74
CA PHE A 76 -5.48 -5.71 9.07
C PHE A 76 -6.16 -5.57 10.44
N ASN A 77 -7.05 -6.47 10.81
CA ASN A 77 -7.67 -6.49 12.12
C ASN A 77 -6.64 -6.73 13.23
N MET A 78 -5.66 -7.60 13.00
CA MET A 78 -4.58 -7.87 13.96
C MET A 78 -3.62 -6.69 14.14
N LEU A 79 -3.48 -5.80 13.15
CA LEU A 79 -2.68 -4.57 13.29
C LEU A 79 -3.31 -3.55 14.26
N ARG A 80 -4.64 -3.51 14.34
CA ARG A 80 -5.39 -2.56 15.20
C ARG A 80 -6.46 -3.27 16.04
N PRO A 81 -6.09 -4.27 16.87
CA PRO A 81 -7.08 -5.06 17.61
C PRO A 81 -7.89 -4.23 18.62
N LYS A 82 -7.29 -3.17 19.16
CA LYS A 82 -7.96 -2.24 20.09
C LYS A 82 -9.12 -1.49 19.44
N ASP A 83 -9.03 -1.23 18.14
CA ASP A 83 -10.04 -0.49 17.39
C ASP A 83 -10.98 -1.40 16.61
N LEU A 84 -10.47 -2.52 16.08
CA LEU A 84 -11.17 -3.36 15.12
C LEU A 84 -11.69 -4.69 15.69
N ILE A 85 -11.23 -5.12 16.86
CA ILE A 85 -11.65 -6.39 17.49
C ILE A 85 -12.33 -6.14 18.84
N TRP A 86 -11.61 -5.53 19.78
CA TRP A 86 -12.08 -5.41 21.15
C TRP A 86 -13.36 -4.60 21.34
N PRO A 87 -13.61 -3.49 20.63
CA PRO A 87 -14.88 -2.77 20.77
C PRO A 87 -16.10 -3.62 20.40
N TYR A 88 -15.97 -4.47 19.39
CA TYR A 88 -17.06 -5.39 18.99
C TYR A 88 -17.29 -6.48 20.04
N ILE A 89 -16.22 -7.07 20.56
CA ILE A 89 -16.33 -8.06 21.65
C ILE A 89 -17.03 -7.44 22.86
N ILE A 90 -16.59 -6.28 23.30
CA ILE A 90 -17.14 -5.62 24.49
C ILE A 90 -18.58 -5.17 24.25
N ASN A 91 -18.83 -4.40 23.21
CA ASN A 91 -20.14 -3.78 23.00
C ASN A 91 -21.18 -4.79 22.52
N ASN A 92 -20.85 -5.63 21.54
CA ASN A 92 -21.84 -6.45 20.89
C ASN A 92 -22.00 -7.81 21.62
N TYR A 93 -20.89 -8.46 21.96
CA TYR A 93 -20.94 -9.77 22.63
C TYR A 93 -21.18 -9.65 24.13
N MET A 94 -20.40 -8.83 24.86
CA MET A 94 -20.51 -8.76 26.32
C MET A 94 -21.67 -7.88 26.79
N LEU A 95 -21.92 -6.74 26.13
CA LEU A 95 -22.97 -5.78 26.51
C LEU A 95 -24.26 -5.95 25.71
N GLY A 96 -24.32 -6.85 24.73
CA GLY A 96 -25.51 -7.11 23.92
C GLY A 96 -25.99 -5.93 23.08
N LYS A 97 -25.14 -4.94 22.83
CA LYS A 97 -25.50 -3.78 21.99
C LYS A 97 -25.56 -4.19 20.52
N GLN A 98 -26.52 -3.65 19.79
CA GLN A 98 -26.54 -3.82 18.33
C GLN A 98 -25.36 -3.12 17.68
N PRO A 99 -24.71 -3.73 16.66
CA PRO A 99 -23.68 -3.07 15.89
C PRO A 99 -24.23 -1.79 15.26
N ALA A 100 -23.47 -0.70 15.32
CA ALA A 100 -23.82 0.53 14.62
C ALA A 100 -23.82 0.29 13.10
N ALA A 101 -24.87 0.68 12.41
CA ALA A 101 -24.89 0.71 10.95
C ALA A 101 -23.91 1.77 10.46
N PHE A 102 -22.90 1.34 9.67
CA PHE A 102 -21.87 2.23 9.20
C PHE A 102 -21.45 1.82 7.77
N ASP A 103 -21.85 2.62 6.81
CA ASP A 103 -21.67 2.30 5.37
C ASP A 103 -20.23 2.07 4.97
N LEU A 104 -19.30 2.86 5.51
CA LEU A 104 -17.86 2.69 5.23
C LEU A 104 -17.30 1.37 5.76
N LEU A 105 -17.87 0.82 6.83
CA LEU A 105 -17.46 -0.49 7.33
C LEU A 105 -17.85 -1.60 6.35
N TYR A 106 -19.06 -1.53 5.80
CA TYR A 106 -19.53 -2.44 4.76
C TYR A 106 -18.65 -2.36 3.51
N TRP A 107 -18.39 -1.14 3.01
CA TRP A 107 -17.48 -0.92 1.88
C TRP A 107 -16.08 -1.48 2.14
N ASN A 108 -15.52 -1.28 3.34
CA ASN A 108 -14.18 -1.77 3.70
C ASN A 108 -14.11 -3.31 3.81
N GLN A 109 -15.22 -3.98 4.07
CA GLN A 109 -15.31 -5.44 4.12
C GLN A 109 -15.40 -6.07 2.71
N ASP A 110 -15.81 -5.33 1.70
CA ASP A 110 -15.89 -5.76 0.31
C ASP A 110 -14.49 -5.75 -0.33
N SER A 111 -13.71 -6.77 0.00
CA SER A 111 -12.29 -6.85 -0.37
C SER A 111 -12.08 -7.28 -1.82
N THR A 112 -11.25 -6.53 -2.52
CA THR A 112 -10.80 -6.86 -3.89
C THR A 112 -9.56 -7.75 -3.84
N ARG A 113 -9.54 -8.78 -4.68
CA ARG A 113 -8.43 -9.73 -4.81
C ARG A 113 -7.45 -9.27 -5.88
N MET A 114 -6.16 -9.31 -5.57
CA MET A 114 -5.10 -9.11 -6.55
C MET A 114 -4.65 -10.46 -7.13
N PRO A 115 -4.31 -10.54 -8.43
CA PRO A 115 -3.62 -11.71 -8.98
C PRO A 115 -2.33 -12.01 -8.21
N ALA A 116 -2.03 -13.29 -7.98
CA ALA A 116 -0.89 -13.73 -7.20
C ALA A 116 0.43 -13.10 -7.67
N ALA A 117 0.66 -13.04 -8.97
CA ALA A 117 1.88 -12.44 -9.53
C ALA A 117 2.02 -10.95 -9.15
N ASN A 118 0.93 -10.18 -9.24
CA ASN A 118 0.93 -8.77 -8.87
C ASN A 118 1.09 -8.56 -7.36
N HIS A 119 0.41 -9.39 -6.56
CA HIS A 119 0.50 -9.34 -5.10
C HIS A 119 1.93 -9.65 -4.61
N ASN A 120 2.53 -10.75 -5.11
CA ASN A 120 3.91 -11.11 -4.80
C ASN A 120 4.90 -10.03 -5.21
N TYR A 121 4.73 -9.47 -6.42
CA TYR A 121 5.56 -8.36 -6.89
C TYR A 121 5.48 -7.17 -5.94
N TYR A 122 4.26 -6.78 -5.53
CA TYR A 122 4.06 -5.65 -4.62
C TYR A 122 4.71 -5.88 -3.25
N LEU A 123 4.50 -7.04 -2.64
CA LEU A 123 5.07 -7.33 -1.32
C LEU A 123 6.60 -7.44 -1.38
N ARG A 124 7.14 -8.07 -2.40
CA ARG A 124 8.59 -8.28 -2.54
C ARG A 124 9.32 -7.01 -2.97
N GLU A 125 8.92 -6.40 -4.07
CA GLU A 125 9.67 -5.30 -4.67
C GLU A 125 9.52 -3.98 -3.91
N PHE A 126 8.33 -3.74 -3.31
CA PHE A 126 8.08 -2.50 -2.58
C PHE A 126 8.34 -2.67 -1.07
N TYR A 127 7.63 -3.57 -0.39
CA TYR A 127 7.74 -3.68 1.08
C TYR A 127 9.06 -4.31 1.53
N HIS A 128 9.45 -5.42 0.93
CA HIS A 128 10.62 -6.18 1.39
C HIS A 128 11.92 -5.53 0.90
N GLU A 129 12.06 -5.33 -0.40
CA GLU A 129 13.30 -4.86 -1.02
C GLU A 129 13.35 -3.35 -1.24
N ASN A 130 12.22 -2.63 -1.14
CA ASN A 130 12.13 -1.17 -1.31
C ASN A 130 12.79 -0.64 -2.60
N LYS A 131 12.69 -1.42 -3.69
CA LYS A 131 13.44 -1.16 -4.93
C LYS A 131 13.14 0.17 -5.58
N LEU A 132 11.88 0.66 -5.50
CA LEU A 132 11.51 1.94 -6.12
C LEU A 132 12.29 3.10 -5.49
N ALA A 133 12.28 3.21 -4.16
CA ALA A 133 13.00 4.24 -3.43
C ALA A 133 14.52 4.14 -3.59
N LEU A 134 15.03 2.91 -3.73
CA LEU A 134 16.47 2.67 -3.94
C LEU A 134 16.94 2.83 -5.38
N GLY A 135 16.05 3.21 -6.31
CA GLY A 135 16.36 3.31 -7.74
C GLY A 135 16.81 1.99 -8.37
N LYS A 136 16.38 0.86 -7.82
CA LYS A 136 16.71 -0.50 -8.31
C LYS A 136 15.57 -1.15 -9.08
N MET A 137 14.38 -0.55 -9.06
CA MET A 137 13.21 -1.09 -9.74
C MET A 137 13.34 -0.96 -11.25
N GLN A 138 12.94 -2.02 -11.95
CA GLN A 138 12.86 -2.02 -13.42
C GLN A 138 11.46 -2.46 -13.84
N LEU A 139 10.91 -1.81 -14.85
CA LEU A 139 9.63 -2.14 -15.44
C LEU A 139 9.74 -2.08 -16.97
N GLY A 140 9.36 -3.17 -17.65
CA GLY A 140 9.46 -3.24 -19.11
C GLY A 140 10.87 -2.95 -19.64
N GLY A 141 11.93 -3.35 -18.92
CA GLY A 141 13.33 -3.08 -19.27
C GLY A 141 13.81 -1.67 -18.96
N VAL A 142 12.96 -0.79 -18.39
CA VAL A 142 13.29 0.59 -18.03
C VAL A 142 13.61 0.67 -16.54
N LYS A 143 14.77 1.18 -16.18
CA LYS A 143 15.16 1.47 -14.79
C LYS A 143 14.43 2.72 -14.32
N LEU A 144 13.73 2.63 -13.21
CA LEU A 144 12.91 3.71 -12.67
C LEU A 144 13.71 4.64 -11.76
N ASP A 145 13.45 5.94 -11.89
CA ASP A 145 14.05 6.99 -11.06
C ASP A 145 13.00 8.06 -10.74
N LEU A 146 12.58 8.12 -9.48
CA LEU A 146 11.63 9.13 -9.00
C LEU A 146 12.15 10.55 -9.15
N GLY A 147 13.46 10.74 -9.06
CA GLY A 147 14.12 12.03 -9.22
C GLY A 147 14.02 12.64 -10.62
N LYS A 148 13.54 11.89 -11.60
CA LYS A 148 13.27 12.40 -12.96
C LYS A 148 11.87 12.94 -13.16
N ILE A 149 10.98 12.76 -12.18
CA ILE A 149 9.63 13.31 -12.22
C ILE A 149 9.72 14.81 -11.93
N ARG A 150 9.36 15.66 -12.90
CA ARG A 150 9.50 17.13 -12.83
C ARG A 150 8.17 17.88 -12.68
N ILE A 151 7.05 17.18 -12.78
CA ILE A 151 5.75 17.80 -12.59
C ILE A 151 5.52 18.13 -11.12
N PRO A 152 4.74 19.19 -10.79
CA PRO A 152 4.34 19.47 -9.42
C PRO A 152 3.66 18.27 -8.74
N VAL A 153 4.10 17.93 -7.53
CA VAL A 153 3.57 16.80 -6.77
C VAL A 153 3.06 17.27 -5.41
N PHE A 154 1.81 16.92 -5.10
CA PHE A 154 1.21 17.14 -3.80
C PHE A 154 1.11 15.82 -3.04
N HIS A 155 1.56 15.81 -1.78
CA HIS A 155 1.45 14.66 -0.87
C HIS A 155 0.60 15.01 0.34
N LEU A 156 -0.38 14.17 0.65
CA LEU A 156 -1.15 14.22 1.88
C LEU A 156 -0.85 12.97 2.72
N ALA A 157 -0.49 13.19 3.98
CA ALA A 157 -0.34 12.13 4.98
C ALA A 157 -1.28 12.40 6.15
N THR A 158 -1.81 11.36 6.78
CA THR A 158 -2.64 11.48 7.99
C THR A 158 -1.80 11.13 9.23
N ARG A 159 -2.06 11.86 10.31
CA ARG A 159 -1.23 11.83 11.54
C ARG A 159 -1.11 10.44 12.17
N GLU A 160 -2.18 9.67 12.15
CA GLU A 160 -2.29 8.40 12.85
C GLU A 160 -2.29 7.19 11.90
N ASP A 161 -1.85 7.38 10.65
CA ASP A 161 -1.77 6.29 9.68
C ASP A 161 -0.67 5.30 10.10
N HIS A 162 -1.08 4.08 10.39
CA HIS A 162 -0.21 2.99 10.80
C HIS A 162 0.27 2.12 9.63
N ILE A 163 -0.29 2.33 8.42
CA ILE A 163 0.08 1.62 7.18
C ILE A 163 1.07 2.45 6.36
N SER A 164 0.74 3.74 6.20
CA SER A 164 1.57 4.72 5.48
C SER A 164 1.90 5.90 6.39
N PRO A 165 2.77 5.71 7.41
CA PRO A 165 3.04 6.74 8.40
C PRO A 165 3.54 8.04 7.78
N PRO A 166 3.21 9.22 8.37
CA PRO A 166 3.63 10.52 7.84
C PRO A 166 5.13 10.62 7.55
N LYS A 167 5.93 9.94 8.36
CA LYS A 167 7.39 9.91 8.20
C LYS A 167 7.82 9.17 6.93
N SER A 168 7.12 8.09 6.56
CA SER A 168 7.36 7.36 5.31
C SER A 168 6.94 8.20 4.11
N VAL A 169 5.74 8.79 4.16
CA VAL A 169 5.22 9.67 3.10
C VAL A 169 6.15 10.86 2.88
N PHE A 170 6.59 11.53 3.96
CA PHE A 170 7.48 12.68 3.88
C PHE A 170 8.86 12.32 3.31
N THR A 171 9.41 11.15 3.69
CA THR A 171 10.68 10.68 3.15
C THR A 171 10.56 10.41 1.65
N GLY A 172 9.47 9.74 1.24
CA GLY A 172 9.18 9.48 -0.17
C GLY A 172 8.96 10.76 -0.98
N ALA A 173 8.26 11.76 -0.42
CA ALA A 173 8.02 13.03 -1.09
C ALA A 173 9.31 13.78 -1.50
N LYS A 174 10.41 13.56 -0.78
CA LYS A 174 11.72 14.17 -1.09
C LYS A 174 12.45 13.49 -2.25
N MET A 175 11.96 12.39 -2.76
CA MET A 175 12.61 11.63 -3.85
C MET A 175 12.20 12.12 -5.23
N PHE A 176 11.14 12.93 -5.30
CA PHE A 176 10.70 13.55 -6.55
C PHE A 176 11.61 14.73 -6.91
N GLY A 177 11.84 14.92 -8.21
CA GLY A 177 12.75 15.95 -8.73
C GLY A 177 12.16 17.36 -8.86
#